data_5d75271dd507e70692e6b85b8a9099b8
#
_entry.id   5d75271dd507e70692e6b85b8a9099b8
#
_cell.length_a   1.000
_cell.length_b   1.000
_cell.length_c   1.000
_cell.angle_alpha   90.00
_cell.angle_beta   90.00
_cell.angle_gamma   90.00
#
_symmetry.space_group_name_H-M   'P 1'
#
loop_
_entity.id
_entity.type
_entity.pdbx_description
1 polymer ?
#
loop_
_entity_poly.entity_id
_entity_poly.type
_entity_poly.pdbx_seq_one_letter_code
_entity_poly.pdbx_strand_id
1 'polypeptide(L)'
;MVGGDGVEISRSFLEKGIHVIQEQPMHSSEVLELTRCAAEHDCKFMLNGFYPYLDSVKRFIDAAASLRKEHELLSIDVTTCVQVAYPFVEVVGKVAGSLHPFRLEKIADAGPFDILVGEVGGVPLSVRFQNEMDSSDPDNNAIALMRMDVCSDKGILSLCDVYGDVLWTPRFHVGKAAADSSNLSTVESASINVLHRRAEAYNSILAE
;
A
#
# COMPACT_ATOMS: atom_id res chain seq x y z
N MET A 1 0.90 -21.90 8.19
CA MET A 1 1.89 -21.61 9.23
C MET A 1 3.24 -21.53 8.53
N VAL A 2 3.72 -20.35 8.34
CA VAL A 2 5.00 -20.09 7.66
C VAL A 2 5.91 -19.55 8.74
N GLY A 3 6.91 -20.28 9.18
CA GLY A 3 7.82 -19.74 10.22
C GLY A 3 8.71 -20.82 10.70
N GLY A 4 9.28 -21.61 10.79
CA GLY A 4 10.22 -22.54 11.38
C GLY A 4 11.31 -22.99 10.39
N ASP A 5 10.90 -23.60 9.29
CA ASP A 5 11.87 -24.25 8.38
C ASP A 5 12.36 -23.33 7.26
N GLY A 6 11.66 -22.22 6.98
CA GLY A 6 11.95 -21.32 5.86
C GLY A 6 13.35 -20.67 5.97
N VAL A 7 13.77 -20.30 7.18
CA VAL A 7 15.08 -19.70 7.44
C VAL A 7 16.21 -20.71 7.18
N GLU A 8 16.09 -21.93 7.71
CA GLU A 8 17.10 -22.98 7.55
C GLU A 8 17.22 -23.43 6.09
N ILE A 9 16.08 -23.58 5.41
CA ILE A 9 16.05 -23.91 3.98
C ILE A 9 16.73 -22.80 3.18
N SER A 10 16.36 -21.53 3.41
CA SER A 10 16.97 -20.40 2.72
C SER A 10 18.47 -20.33 2.95
N ARG A 11 18.92 -20.48 4.20
CA ARG A 11 20.35 -20.52 4.52
C ARG A 11 21.07 -21.63 3.76
N SER A 12 20.51 -22.84 3.73
CA SER A 12 21.13 -23.98 3.05
C SER A 12 21.31 -23.77 1.53
N PHE A 13 20.45 -22.98 0.90
CA PHE A 13 20.60 -22.59 -0.50
C PHE A 13 21.63 -21.47 -0.67
N LEU A 14 21.59 -20.45 0.19
CA LEU A 14 22.55 -19.34 0.15
C LEU A 14 23.98 -19.82 0.35
N GLU A 15 24.24 -20.73 1.29
CA GLU A 15 25.55 -21.36 1.53
C GLU A 15 26.11 -22.14 0.32
N LYS A 16 25.21 -22.50 -0.61
CA LYS A 16 25.59 -23.14 -1.89
C LYS A 16 25.71 -22.12 -3.04
N GLY A 17 25.66 -20.81 -2.75
CA GLY A 17 25.72 -19.76 -3.76
C GLY A 17 24.45 -19.62 -4.59
N ILE A 18 23.29 -20.11 -4.10
CA ILE A 18 22.02 -20.05 -4.81
C ILE A 18 21.23 -18.84 -4.32
N HIS A 19 20.77 -17.99 -5.24
CA HIS A 19 19.90 -16.86 -4.92
C HIS A 19 18.55 -17.34 -4.36
N VAL A 20 18.03 -16.63 -3.35
CA VAL A 20 16.79 -17.01 -2.66
C VAL A 20 15.80 -15.86 -2.68
N ILE A 21 14.55 -16.17 -3.01
CA ILE A 21 13.37 -15.32 -2.74
C ILE A 21 12.54 -16.05 -1.70
N GLN A 22 12.34 -15.41 -0.54
CA GLN A 22 11.60 -15.96 0.60
C GLN A 22 10.28 -15.23 0.75
N GLU A 23 9.19 -15.98 0.96
CA GLU A 23 7.90 -15.38 1.32
C GLU A 23 7.89 -14.87 2.77
N GLN A 24 7.12 -13.84 2.97
CA GLN A 24 6.82 -13.30 4.31
C GLN A 24 5.74 -14.16 5.02
N PRO A 25 5.59 -14.06 6.36
CA PRO A 25 6.31 -13.16 7.27
C PRO A 25 7.68 -13.73 7.69
N MET A 26 8.57 -12.82 8.10
CA MET A 26 9.90 -13.15 8.63
C MET A 26 10.33 -12.11 9.68
N HIS A 27 11.02 -12.54 10.75
CA HIS A 27 11.56 -11.61 11.72
C HIS A 27 12.71 -10.78 11.14
N SER A 28 12.83 -9.53 11.56
CA SER A 28 13.89 -8.63 11.07
C SER A 28 15.30 -9.17 11.31
N SER A 29 15.53 -9.88 12.44
CA SER A 29 16.79 -10.56 12.74
C SER A 29 17.13 -11.64 11.72
N GLU A 30 16.14 -12.43 11.29
CA GLU A 30 16.30 -13.49 10.30
C GLU A 30 16.59 -12.93 8.90
N VAL A 31 15.89 -11.83 8.53
CA VAL A 31 16.16 -11.10 7.28
C VAL A 31 17.60 -10.60 7.25
N LEU A 32 18.08 -9.99 8.35
CA LEU A 32 19.45 -9.50 8.46
C LEU A 32 20.47 -10.64 8.39
N GLU A 33 20.21 -11.76 9.03
CA GLU A 33 21.06 -12.94 9.01
C GLU A 33 21.19 -13.51 7.60
N LEU A 34 20.06 -13.77 6.92
CA LEU A 34 20.07 -14.30 5.56
C LEU A 34 20.67 -13.32 4.54
N THR A 35 20.49 -12.02 4.75
CA THR A 35 21.14 -10.98 3.92
C THR A 35 22.66 -11.04 4.06
N ARG A 36 23.20 -11.23 5.27
CA ARG A 36 24.64 -11.40 5.51
C ARG A 36 25.14 -12.69 4.89
N CYS A 37 24.45 -13.81 5.12
CA CYS A 37 24.79 -15.09 4.52
C CYS A 37 24.84 -15.01 2.98
N ALA A 38 23.89 -14.32 2.36
CA ALA A 38 23.87 -14.10 0.92
C ALA A 38 25.12 -13.32 0.45
N ALA A 39 25.49 -12.27 1.17
CA ALA A 39 26.67 -11.45 0.86
C ALA A 39 27.98 -12.25 1.01
N GLU A 40 28.09 -13.12 2.02
CA GLU A 40 29.25 -13.98 2.26
C GLU A 40 29.45 -15.03 1.15
N HIS A 41 28.39 -15.45 0.48
CA HIS A 41 28.41 -16.48 -0.57
C HIS A 41 28.18 -15.92 -1.99
N ASP A 42 28.34 -14.60 -2.19
CA ASP A 42 28.17 -13.90 -3.47
C ASP A 42 26.82 -14.22 -4.15
N CYS A 43 25.77 -14.31 -3.37
CA CYS A 43 24.41 -14.51 -3.85
C CYS A 43 23.46 -13.44 -3.33
N LYS A 44 22.19 -13.52 -3.72
CA LYS A 44 21.15 -12.53 -3.37
C LYS A 44 20.07 -13.20 -2.54
N PHE A 45 19.64 -12.48 -1.50
CA PHE A 45 18.47 -12.78 -0.73
C PHE A 45 17.44 -11.65 -0.90
N MET A 46 16.17 -12.01 -1.09
CA MET A 46 15.07 -11.09 -1.19
C MET A 46 13.87 -11.62 -0.40
N LEU A 47 13.33 -10.81 0.49
CA LEU A 47 12.01 -11.06 1.08
C LEU A 47 10.94 -10.55 0.11
N ASN A 48 10.04 -11.44 -0.31
CA ASN A 48 8.99 -11.10 -1.28
C ASN A 48 7.83 -10.38 -0.61
N GLY A 49 7.66 -9.10 -0.90
CA GLY A 49 6.48 -8.33 -0.48
C GLY A 49 5.27 -8.54 -1.38
N PHE A 50 5.42 -9.12 -2.57
CA PHE A 50 4.42 -9.37 -3.61
C PHE A 50 3.65 -8.12 -4.07
N TYR A 51 2.90 -7.48 -3.18
CA TYR A 51 1.98 -6.38 -3.51
C TYR A 51 2.62 -5.17 -4.21
N PRO A 52 3.82 -4.70 -3.85
CA PRO A 52 4.47 -3.59 -4.56
C PRO A 52 4.76 -3.86 -6.04
N TYR A 53 4.71 -5.13 -6.45
CA TYR A 53 4.99 -5.58 -7.82
C TYR A 53 3.72 -5.81 -8.65
N LEU A 54 2.53 -5.75 -8.06
CA LEU A 54 1.26 -5.77 -8.78
C LEU A 54 1.12 -4.51 -9.64
N ASP A 55 0.61 -4.65 -10.85
CA ASP A 55 0.54 -3.55 -11.83
C ASP A 55 -0.22 -2.32 -11.29
N SER A 56 -1.34 -2.53 -10.60
CA SER A 56 -2.11 -1.45 -9.95
C SER A 56 -1.30 -0.73 -8.89
N VAL A 57 -0.71 -1.49 -7.95
CA VAL A 57 0.07 -0.94 -6.84
C VAL A 57 1.33 -0.26 -7.35
N LYS A 58 2.04 -0.88 -8.31
CA LYS A 58 3.19 -0.27 -8.96
C LYS A 58 2.84 1.05 -9.64
N ARG A 59 1.73 1.08 -10.41
CA ARG A 59 1.25 2.30 -11.05
C ARG A 59 0.92 3.39 -10.03
N PHE A 60 0.29 3.01 -8.93
CA PHE A 60 -0.02 3.93 -7.83
C PHE A 60 1.24 4.50 -7.19
N ILE A 61 2.24 3.66 -6.88
CA ILE A 61 3.53 4.09 -6.32
C ILE A 61 4.26 5.04 -7.29
N ASP A 62 4.31 4.71 -8.58
CA ASP A 62 4.97 5.53 -9.60
C ASP A 62 4.27 6.90 -9.75
N ALA A 63 2.92 6.92 -9.71
CA ALA A 63 2.13 8.15 -9.74
C ALA A 63 2.34 9.00 -8.48
N ALA A 64 2.34 8.39 -7.29
CA ALA A 64 2.64 9.08 -6.04
C ALA A 64 4.06 9.65 -6.02
N ALA A 65 5.03 8.90 -6.55
CA ALA A 65 6.42 9.38 -6.67
C ALA A 65 6.53 10.57 -7.62
N SER A 66 5.76 10.61 -8.71
CA SER A 66 5.69 11.74 -9.63
C SER A 66 5.01 12.95 -8.98
N LEU A 67 3.88 12.71 -8.28
CA LEU A 67 3.17 13.77 -7.55
C LEU A 67 4.07 14.43 -6.50
N ARG A 68 4.81 13.66 -5.71
CA ARG A 68 5.70 14.12 -4.65
C ARG A 68 6.88 14.96 -5.16
N LYS A 69 7.31 14.79 -6.41
CA LYS A 69 8.40 15.61 -6.98
C LYS A 69 8.01 17.07 -7.20
N GLU A 70 6.72 17.32 -7.43
CA GLU A 70 6.22 18.63 -7.83
C GLU A 70 5.30 19.26 -6.78
N HIS A 71 4.74 18.44 -5.88
CA HIS A 71 3.70 18.80 -4.94
C HIS A 71 3.93 18.22 -3.56
N GLU A 72 3.46 18.92 -2.55
CA GLU A 72 3.43 18.44 -1.16
C GLU A 72 2.35 17.39 -0.98
N LEU A 73 2.68 16.27 -0.32
CA LEU A 73 1.71 15.32 0.15
C LEU A 73 1.15 15.77 1.51
N LEU A 74 -0.15 16.00 1.57
CA LEU A 74 -0.83 16.52 2.76
C LEU A 74 -1.23 15.43 3.74
N SER A 75 -1.67 14.27 3.23
CA SER A 75 -2.00 13.09 4.02
C SER A 75 -2.02 11.83 3.17
N ILE A 76 -1.88 10.69 3.85
CA ILE A 76 -2.13 9.34 3.32
C ILE A 76 -3.19 8.69 4.19
N ASP A 77 -4.28 8.22 3.56
CA ASP A 77 -5.39 7.54 4.21
C ASP A 77 -5.48 6.11 3.70
N VAL A 78 -5.53 5.11 4.61
CA VAL A 78 -5.48 3.69 4.25
C VAL A 78 -6.60 2.92 4.92
N THR A 79 -7.18 1.97 4.18
CA THR A 79 -7.97 0.88 4.75
C THR A 79 -7.27 -0.43 4.42
N THR A 80 -6.95 -1.24 5.44
CA THR A 80 -6.20 -2.48 5.28
C THR A 80 -6.52 -3.48 6.39
N CYS A 81 -5.98 -4.69 6.30
CA CYS A 81 -6.16 -5.75 7.30
C CYS A 81 -4.82 -6.34 7.75
N VAL A 82 -4.85 -7.10 8.83
CA VAL A 82 -3.66 -7.74 9.41
C VAL A 82 -2.99 -8.71 8.44
N GLN A 83 -3.75 -9.34 7.57
CA GLN A 83 -3.25 -10.30 6.58
C GLN A 83 -2.21 -9.70 5.63
N VAL A 84 -2.30 -8.40 5.37
CA VAL A 84 -1.38 -7.67 4.47
C VAL A 84 -0.59 -6.58 5.20
N ALA A 85 -0.42 -6.69 6.51
CA ALA A 85 0.31 -5.70 7.32
C ALA A 85 1.76 -5.49 6.84
N TYR A 86 2.46 -6.56 6.42
CA TYR A 86 3.82 -6.46 5.88
C TYR A 86 3.89 -5.63 4.59
N PRO A 87 3.18 -6.03 3.52
CA PRO A 87 3.20 -5.24 2.29
C PRO A 87 2.61 -3.83 2.47
N PHE A 88 1.67 -3.62 3.39
CA PHE A 88 1.18 -2.28 3.73
C PHE A 88 2.32 -1.35 4.14
N VAL A 89 3.19 -1.76 5.05
CA VAL A 89 4.33 -0.96 5.52
C VAL A 89 5.28 -0.64 4.36
N GLU A 90 5.55 -1.61 3.48
CA GLU A 90 6.41 -1.40 2.32
C GLU A 90 5.79 -0.42 1.32
N VAL A 91 4.50 -0.59 0.99
CA VAL A 91 3.81 0.26 0.01
C VAL A 91 3.71 1.70 0.52
N VAL A 92 3.29 1.90 1.77
CA VAL A 92 3.13 3.25 2.33
C VAL A 92 4.48 3.99 2.41
N GLY A 93 5.57 3.28 2.73
CA GLY A 93 6.91 3.86 2.71
C GLY A 93 7.36 4.28 1.30
N LYS A 94 7.07 3.47 0.28
CA LYS A 94 7.36 3.81 -1.13
C LYS A 94 6.53 5.01 -1.61
N VAL A 95 5.27 5.09 -1.21
CA VAL A 95 4.36 6.21 -1.51
C VAL A 95 4.84 7.50 -0.85
N ALA A 96 5.16 7.46 0.45
CA ALA A 96 5.71 8.62 1.16
C ALA A 96 7.13 9.00 0.71
N GLY A 97 7.87 8.05 0.12
CA GLY A 97 9.26 8.22 -0.32
C GLY A 97 10.30 7.97 0.74
N SER A 98 9.88 7.74 1.95
CA SER A 98 10.70 7.30 3.09
C SER A 98 9.82 6.53 4.06
N LEU A 99 10.38 5.53 4.71
CA LEU A 99 9.68 4.85 5.82
C LEU A 99 9.88 5.59 7.14
N HIS A 100 10.94 6.38 7.28
CA HIS A 100 11.27 7.06 8.54
C HIS A 100 11.07 8.57 8.47
N PRO A 101 10.48 9.19 9.53
CA PRO A 101 9.92 8.54 10.73
C PRO A 101 8.67 7.71 10.39
N PHE A 102 8.40 6.66 11.19
CA PHE A 102 7.18 5.87 11.11
C PHE A 102 6.59 5.72 12.52
N ARG A 103 5.40 6.23 12.71
CA ARG A 103 4.64 6.14 13.97
C ARG A 103 3.18 5.91 13.65
N LEU A 104 2.56 5.03 14.41
CA LEU A 104 1.11 4.82 14.41
C LEU A 104 0.66 4.62 15.85
N GLU A 105 -0.45 5.26 16.21
CA GLU A 105 -1.10 5.14 17.50
C GLU A 105 -2.58 4.84 17.29
N LYS A 106 -3.11 3.87 18.02
CA LYS A 106 -4.54 3.57 18.02
C LYS A 106 -5.26 4.63 18.84
N ILE A 107 -6.24 5.28 18.23
CA ILE A 107 -7.03 6.35 18.86
C ILE A 107 -8.49 5.98 19.09
N ALA A 108 -9.04 5.01 18.35
CA ALA A 108 -10.43 4.61 18.46
C ALA A 108 -10.68 3.23 17.86
N ASP A 109 -11.88 2.70 18.12
CA ASP A 109 -12.46 1.56 17.43
C ASP A 109 -13.64 2.04 16.57
N ALA A 110 -13.76 1.51 15.35
CA ALA A 110 -14.86 1.82 14.43
C ALA A 110 -15.34 0.55 13.71
N GLY A 111 -16.29 -0.16 14.34
CA GLY A 111 -16.76 -1.45 13.88
C GLY A 111 -15.61 -2.49 13.90
N PRO A 112 -15.32 -3.17 12.78
CA PRO A 112 -14.24 -4.18 12.74
C PRO A 112 -12.85 -3.56 12.61
N PHE A 113 -12.73 -2.23 12.65
CA PHE A 113 -11.47 -1.53 12.40
C PHE A 113 -10.93 -0.84 13.66
N ASP A 114 -9.66 -1.01 13.91
CA ASP A 114 -8.84 -0.11 14.71
C ASP A 114 -8.57 1.17 13.89
N ILE A 115 -8.78 2.34 14.48
CA ILE A 115 -8.42 3.63 13.86
C ILE A 115 -7.07 4.03 14.39
N LEU A 116 -6.09 4.05 13.48
CA LEU A 116 -4.71 4.42 13.79
C LEU A 116 -4.38 5.75 13.11
N VAL A 117 -3.64 6.60 13.82
CA VAL A 117 -3.12 7.86 13.25
C VAL A 117 -1.65 8.01 13.57
N GLY A 118 -0.94 8.73 12.71
CA GLY A 118 0.48 8.98 12.91
C GLY A 118 1.14 9.61 11.69
N GLU A 119 2.33 9.13 11.35
CA GLU A 119 3.10 9.64 10.21
C GLU A 119 3.98 8.56 9.59
N VAL A 120 4.29 8.75 8.32
CA VAL A 120 5.29 7.98 7.57
C VAL A 120 6.11 8.93 6.70
N GLY A 121 7.44 8.90 6.84
CA GLY A 121 8.32 9.77 6.06
C GLY A 121 8.04 11.28 6.25
N GLY A 122 7.44 11.67 7.36
CA GLY A 122 7.01 13.04 7.63
C GLY A 122 5.63 13.40 7.04
N VAL A 123 4.95 12.47 6.35
CA VAL A 123 3.59 12.68 5.83
C VAL A 123 2.57 12.16 6.85
N PRO A 124 1.54 12.92 7.23
CA PRO A 124 0.45 12.45 8.08
C PRO A 124 -0.20 11.19 7.52
N LEU A 125 -0.44 10.20 8.40
CA LEU A 125 -0.99 8.90 8.04
C LEU A 125 -2.19 8.57 8.91
N SER A 126 -3.31 8.20 8.30
CA SER A 126 -4.46 7.61 8.97
C SER A 126 -4.74 6.21 8.42
N VAL A 127 -5.08 5.28 9.31
CA VAL A 127 -5.30 3.88 8.92
C VAL A 127 -6.54 3.34 9.60
N ARG A 128 -7.43 2.76 8.80
CA ARG A 128 -8.49 1.86 9.26
C ARG A 128 -7.94 0.45 9.14
N PHE A 129 -7.56 -0.14 10.27
CA PHE A 129 -6.86 -1.42 10.31
C PHE A 129 -7.78 -2.51 10.87
N GLN A 130 -8.17 -3.47 10.03
CA GLN A 130 -8.89 -4.65 10.50
C GLN A 130 -7.90 -5.62 11.15
N ASN A 131 -7.91 -5.63 12.50
CA ASN A 131 -6.99 -6.44 13.30
C ASN A 131 -7.69 -7.72 13.81
N GLU A 132 -8.31 -8.44 12.91
CA GLU A 132 -8.98 -9.70 13.21
C GLU A 132 -8.36 -10.82 12.38
N MET A 133 -8.19 -11.98 13.00
CA MET A 133 -7.78 -13.22 12.33
C MET A 133 -8.78 -14.31 12.70
N ASP A 134 -9.42 -14.89 11.69
CA ASP A 134 -10.33 -16.02 11.84
C ASP A 134 -9.74 -17.25 11.16
N SER A 135 -9.31 -18.22 11.96
CA SER A 135 -8.72 -19.46 11.44
C SER A 135 -9.73 -20.39 10.75
N SER A 136 -11.02 -20.11 10.87
CA SER A 136 -12.08 -20.88 10.20
C SER A 136 -12.34 -20.39 8.78
N ASP A 137 -11.91 -19.17 8.45
CA ASP A 137 -11.97 -18.59 7.12
C ASP A 137 -10.56 -18.47 6.51
N PRO A 138 -10.29 -19.07 5.33
CA PRO A 138 -9.00 -18.97 4.66
C PRO A 138 -8.51 -17.53 4.44
N ASP A 139 -9.44 -16.59 4.28
CA ASP A 139 -9.17 -15.17 4.05
C ASP A 139 -9.25 -14.31 5.33
N ASN A 140 -9.38 -14.95 6.50
CA ASN A 140 -9.47 -14.29 7.82
C ASN A 140 -10.57 -13.21 7.89
N ASN A 141 -11.68 -13.38 7.17
CA ASN A 141 -12.75 -12.41 7.02
C ASN A 141 -12.26 -11.01 6.55
N ALA A 142 -11.19 -10.96 5.75
CA ALA A 142 -10.62 -9.71 5.28
C ALA A 142 -11.63 -8.92 4.43
N ILE A 143 -12.08 -7.76 4.92
CA ILE A 143 -13.05 -6.89 4.24
C ILE A 143 -12.38 -6.15 3.08
N ALA A 144 -11.13 -5.73 3.26
CA ALA A 144 -10.34 -5.07 2.23
C ALA A 144 -8.86 -5.41 2.44
N LEU A 145 -8.15 -5.76 1.39
CA LEU A 145 -6.72 -6.01 1.48
C LEU A 145 -5.96 -4.69 1.68
N MET A 146 -6.04 -3.79 0.70
CA MET A 146 -5.42 -2.47 0.83
C MET A 146 -6.09 -1.48 -0.13
N ARG A 147 -6.68 -0.45 0.43
CA ARG A 147 -7.14 0.74 -0.27
C ARG A 147 -6.35 1.93 0.27
N MET A 148 -5.93 2.84 -0.61
CA MET A 148 -5.11 3.98 -0.20
C MET A 148 -5.48 5.24 -0.99
N ASP A 149 -5.60 6.35 -0.29
CA ASP A 149 -5.79 7.68 -0.85
C ASP A 149 -4.62 8.57 -0.45
N VAL A 150 -4.01 9.26 -1.41
CA VAL A 150 -2.94 10.25 -1.20
C VAL A 150 -3.48 11.62 -1.54
N CYS A 151 -3.63 12.47 -0.53
CA CYS A 151 -4.03 13.85 -0.68
C CYS A 151 -2.83 14.76 -0.96
N SER A 152 -3.00 15.67 -1.92
CA SER A 152 -2.05 16.74 -2.22
C SER A 152 -2.77 18.07 -2.41
N ASP A 153 -2.02 19.15 -2.57
CA ASP A 153 -2.56 20.47 -2.91
C ASP A 153 -3.26 20.52 -4.28
N LYS A 154 -3.09 19.47 -5.12
CA LYS A 154 -3.65 19.39 -6.48
C LYS A 154 -4.81 18.39 -6.62
N GLY A 155 -5.04 17.56 -5.63
CA GLY A 155 -6.11 16.56 -5.69
C GLY A 155 -5.79 15.30 -4.92
N ILE A 156 -6.51 14.23 -5.23
CA ILE A 156 -6.42 12.94 -4.57
C ILE A 156 -6.03 11.87 -5.59
N LEU A 157 -4.98 11.13 -5.28
CA LEU A 157 -4.59 9.90 -5.98
C LEU A 157 -5.10 8.72 -5.17
N SER A 158 -5.91 7.86 -5.79
CA SER A 158 -6.57 6.73 -5.13
C SER A 158 -6.15 5.39 -5.71
N LEU A 159 -5.79 4.45 -4.85
CA LEU A 159 -5.75 3.01 -5.12
C LEU A 159 -7.02 2.40 -4.55
N CYS A 160 -7.94 1.95 -5.40
CA CYS A 160 -9.24 1.43 -4.96
C CYS A 160 -9.13 0.08 -4.25
N ASP A 161 -8.17 -0.74 -4.66
CA ASP A 161 -7.78 -2.03 -4.08
C ASP A 161 -6.45 -2.46 -4.71
N VAL A 162 -5.76 -3.46 -4.15
CA VAL A 162 -4.48 -3.97 -4.69
C VAL A 162 -4.60 -4.51 -6.11
N TYR A 163 -5.79 -4.96 -6.51
CA TYR A 163 -6.13 -5.38 -7.88
C TYR A 163 -7.08 -4.39 -8.57
N GLY A 164 -7.38 -3.28 -7.92
CA GLY A 164 -8.38 -2.32 -8.35
C GLY A 164 -7.84 -1.21 -9.25
N ASP A 165 -8.72 -0.26 -9.51
CA ASP A 165 -8.41 0.92 -10.31
C ASP A 165 -7.48 1.88 -9.55
N VAL A 166 -6.65 2.59 -10.30
CA VAL A 166 -5.89 3.75 -9.82
C VAL A 166 -6.48 5.00 -10.45
N LEU A 167 -6.95 5.90 -9.61
CA LEU A 167 -7.69 7.09 -10.02
C LEU A 167 -6.94 8.36 -9.60
N TRP A 168 -7.00 9.37 -10.44
CA TRP A 168 -6.61 10.73 -10.11
C TRP A 168 -7.85 11.62 -10.12
N THR A 169 -8.19 12.22 -8.99
CA THR A 169 -9.25 13.20 -8.84
C THR A 169 -8.63 14.57 -8.63
N PRO A 170 -8.64 15.47 -9.63
CA PRO A 170 -8.09 16.81 -9.49
C PRO A 170 -8.79 17.58 -8.37
N ARG A 171 -8.06 18.53 -7.77
CA ARG A 171 -8.64 19.46 -6.81
C ARG A 171 -9.82 20.19 -7.43
N PHE A 172 -10.91 20.27 -6.67
CA PHE A 172 -12.05 21.09 -7.06
C PHE A 172 -11.64 22.55 -7.21
N HIS A 173 -11.97 23.14 -8.35
CA HIS A 173 -11.68 24.53 -8.66
C HIS A 173 -12.90 25.20 -9.25
N VAL A 174 -13.28 26.35 -8.69
CA VAL A 174 -14.33 27.23 -9.23
C VAL A 174 -13.65 28.40 -9.92
N GLY A 175 -13.86 28.54 -11.22
CA GLY A 175 -13.36 29.68 -11.98
C GLY A 175 -13.95 30.99 -11.47
N LYS A 176 -13.19 32.10 -11.57
CA LYS A 176 -13.62 33.44 -11.09
C LYS A 176 -15.00 33.84 -11.63
N ALA A 177 -15.31 33.53 -12.89
CA ALA A 177 -16.59 33.84 -13.50
C ALA A 177 -17.79 33.10 -12.84
N ALA A 178 -17.55 31.90 -12.27
CA ALA A 178 -18.57 31.12 -11.57
C ALA A 178 -18.72 31.57 -10.11
N ALA A 179 -17.68 32.12 -9.50
CA ALA A 179 -17.73 32.66 -8.14
C ALA A 179 -18.61 33.91 -8.04
N ASP A 180 -18.71 34.69 -9.12
CA ASP A 180 -19.55 35.89 -9.21
C ASP A 180 -21.02 35.56 -9.57
N SER A 181 -21.31 34.34 -9.97
CA SER A 181 -22.66 33.87 -10.25
C SER A 181 -23.15 32.96 -9.12
N SER A 182 -24.31 33.25 -8.56
CA SER A 182 -24.98 32.38 -7.57
C SER A 182 -25.40 31.01 -8.13
N ASN A 183 -24.91 30.62 -9.31
CA ASN A 183 -25.35 29.47 -10.08
C ASN A 183 -24.28 28.38 -10.08
N LEU A 184 -24.37 27.42 -9.16
CA LEU A 184 -23.50 26.26 -9.04
C LEU A 184 -23.49 25.35 -10.30
N SER A 185 -24.39 25.56 -11.25
CA SER A 185 -24.46 24.76 -12.51
C SER A 185 -23.33 25.05 -13.50
N THR A 186 -22.52 26.08 -13.25
CA THR A 186 -21.36 26.44 -14.09
C THR A 186 -20.01 25.94 -13.56
N VAL A 187 -20.03 25.11 -12.51
CA VAL A 187 -18.81 24.46 -12.02
C VAL A 187 -18.35 23.45 -13.05
N GLU A 188 -17.20 23.69 -13.67
CA GLU A 188 -16.52 22.67 -14.45
C GLU A 188 -16.24 21.49 -13.53
N SER A 189 -16.94 20.37 -13.73
CA SER A 189 -16.67 19.16 -12.99
C SER A 189 -15.25 18.71 -13.30
N ALA A 190 -14.42 18.61 -12.29
CA ALA A 190 -13.11 18.00 -12.43
C ALA A 190 -13.31 16.56 -12.96
N SER A 191 -12.77 16.27 -14.12
CA SER A 191 -12.85 14.93 -14.68
C SER A 191 -11.97 13.98 -13.87
N ILE A 192 -12.52 12.84 -13.48
CA ILE A 192 -11.73 11.76 -12.87
C ILE A 192 -10.89 11.11 -13.95
N ASN A 193 -9.58 11.08 -13.76
CA ASN A 193 -8.66 10.42 -14.68
C ASN A 193 -8.34 9.01 -14.17
N VAL A 194 -8.65 8.01 -14.98
CA VAL A 194 -8.32 6.62 -14.69
C VAL A 194 -6.90 6.35 -15.18
N LEU A 195 -5.97 6.13 -14.24
CA LEU A 195 -4.57 5.84 -14.54
C LEU A 195 -4.32 4.35 -14.77
N HIS A 196 -5.17 3.50 -14.18
CA HIS A 196 -5.16 2.05 -14.31
C HIS A 196 -6.58 1.52 -14.13
N ARG A 197 -6.97 0.54 -14.93
CA ARG A 197 -8.23 -0.20 -14.76
C ARG A 197 -7.95 -1.65 -14.47
N ARG A 198 -8.77 -2.23 -13.62
CA ARG A 198 -8.78 -3.67 -13.36
C ARG A 198 -9.05 -4.42 -14.66
N ALA A 199 -8.30 -5.48 -14.92
CA ALA A 199 -8.56 -6.33 -16.08
C ALA A 199 -9.92 -7.05 -15.93
N GLU A 200 -10.72 -7.09 -17.02
CA GLU A 200 -12.07 -7.69 -17.02
C GLU A 200 -12.08 -9.19 -16.63
N ALA A 201 -10.97 -9.89 -16.86
CA ALA A 201 -10.82 -11.32 -16.53
C ALA A 201 -11.02 -11.65 -15.04
N TYR A 202 -10.88 -10.68 -14.14
CA TYR A 202 -11.10 -10.89 -12.71
C TYR A 202 -12.59 -10.90 -12.32
N ASN A 203 -13.46 -10.31 -13.15
CA ASN A 203 -14.89 -10.25 -12.88
C ASN A 203 -15.58 -11.60 -13.02
N SER A 204 -14.98 -12.54 -13.76
CA SER A 204 -15.54 -13.90 -13.92
C SER A 204 -15.30 -14.81 -12.70
N ILE A 205 -14.29 -14.51 -11.88
CA ILE A 205 -13.96 -15.32 -10.70
C ILE A 205 -14.85 -14.94 -9.50
N LEU A 206 -15.36 -13.71 -9.47
CA LEU A 206 -16.25 -13.23 -8.40
C LEU A 206 -17.74 -13.47 -8.69
N ALA A 207 -18.08 -14.03 -9.85
CA ALA A 207 -19.44 -14.34 -10.27
C ALA A 207 -19.82 -15.82 -10.06
N GLU A 208 -18.93 -16.64 -9.56
CA GLU A 208 -19.14 -18.03 -9.13
C GLU A 208 -19.23 -18.11 -7.58
#